data_cce5b0ac8cae1022ceabdd2c26a33cc5
#
_entry.id   cce5b0ac8cae1022ceabdd2c26a33cc5
#
_cell.length_a   1.000
_cell.length_b   1.000
_cell.length_c   1.000
_cell.angle_alpha   90.00
_cell.angle_beta   90.00
_cell.angle_gamma   90.00
#
_symmetry.space_group_name_H-M   'P 1'
#
loop_
_entity.id
_entity.type
_entity.pdbx_description
1 polymer ?
#
loop_
_entity_poly.entity_id
_entity_poly.type
_entity_poly.pdbx_seq_one_letter_code
_entity_poly.pdbx_strand_id
1 'polypeptide(L)'
;MDQKIYKSPGFRNWNHDHGWNQKNAKEISLAWGGKYNIKKSNGYLLKGIRERVELISRLSKEHSIKLLCKVLKVARSTYYSILNHKASNREIENNILKSKIFKVYCDNRKVYGCIKITRILRDNGYPKLSVNRVSRLMKQLGIRSVTIRKFKNYRNKQNEHSELKNLVNQNFSAQKPNQIWLSDITYIHTVKNGWTYLASVLDVCTRKIVGYSYGRKMDRSLVISALTKAWQNQNYPNNVILHSDRGSQYTSSEYIAAAVRMGFRLSYSKKGCPFDNAPMESFHSVLKKEEVYLKHYSSFYEANIRLFDYINGFYNLNRIHSAINYLSPIHFEKSLL
;
A
#
# COMPACT_ATOMS: atom_id res chain seq x y z
N MET A 1 12.63 -30.56 7.41
CA MET A 1 12.34 -30.52 8.86
C MET A 1 13.15 -29.40 9.45
N ASP A 2 12.57 -28.21 9.61
CA ASP A 2 13.11 -27.16 10.48
C ASP A 2 12.00 -26.15 10.72
N GLN A 3 11.38 -26.25 11.89
CA GLN A 3 10.43 -25.31 12.43
C GLN A 3 11.17 -24.03 12.84
N LYS A 4 11.10 -22.96 12.05
CA LYS A 4 11.52 -21.64 12.49
C LYS A 4 10.41 -20.98 13.31
N ILE A 5 10.62 -21.03 14.61
CA ILE A 5 9.86 -20.29 15.62
C ILE A 5 9.94 -18.79 15.32
N TYR A 6 8.79 -18.16 15.08
CA TYR A 6 8.66 -16.71 14.98
C TYR A 6 8.92 -16.07 16.34
N LYS A 7 10.09 -15.46 16.50
CA LYS A 7 10.38 -14.55 17.61
C LYS A 7 9.56 -13.26 17.41
N SER A 8 8.78 -12.91 18.41
CA SER A 8 8.10 -11.62 18.55
C SER A 8 9.08 -10.44 18.47
N PRO A 9 8.66 -9.27 17.92
CA PRO A 9 9.55 -8.11 17.76
C PRO A 9 9.98 -7.58 19.11
N GLY A 10 11.29 -7.35 19.23
CA GLY A 10 11.99 -6.94 20.43
C GLY A 10 11.47 -5.67 21.06
N PHE A 11 11.45 -5.71 22.37
CA PHE A 11 11.26 -4.57 23.27
C PHE A 11 12.37 -3.55 23.02
N ARG A 12 12.01 -2.33 22.63
CA ARG A 12 12.93 -1.19 22.63
C ARG A 12 13.17 -0.77 24.08
N ASN A 13 14.44 -0.71 24.48
CA ASN A 13 14.91 -0.07 25.68
C ASN A 13 14.46 1.40 25.71
N TRP A 14 13.62 1.74 26.68
CA TRP A 14 13.33 3.12 27.05
C TRP A 14 13.98 3.37 28.41
N ASN A 15 15.21 3.84 28.40
CA ASN A 15 15.76 4.62 29.48
C ASN A 15 15.50 6.08 29.12
N HIS A 16 14.68 6.79 29.92
CA HIS A 16 14.91 8.12 30.45
C HIS A 16 13.63 8.71 31.06
N ASP A 17 13.80 9.10 32.33
CA ASP A 17 13.18 10.17 33.11
C ASP A 17 11.65 10.38 33.07
N HIS A 18 11.05 10.07 34.23
CA HIS A 18 10.21 11.04 34.95
C HIS A 18 10.01 10.55 36.38
N GLY A 19 10.37 11.42 37.33
CA GLY A 19 10.46 11.22 38.76
C GLY A 19 9.31 10.44 39.38
N TRP A 20 9.59 9.22 39.66
CA TRP A 20 8.78 8.40 40.56
C TRP A 20 8.95 8.93 41.95
N ASN A 21 7.87 9.50 42.51
CA ASN A 21 7.90 10.17 43.82
C ASN A 21 8.32 9.15 44.89
N GLN A 22 9.47 9.36 45.55
CA GLN A 22 10.01 8.52 46.61
C GLN A 22 9.00 8.26 47.73
N LYS A 23 7.99 9.14 47.88
CA LYS A 23 6.83 8.98 48.77
C LYS A 23 6.01 7.71 48.48
N ASN A 24 5.75 7.41 47.20
CA ASN A 24 4.96 6.23 46.84
C ASN A 24 5.73 4.92 47.03
N ALA A 25 7.04 4.95 46.89
CA ALA A 25 7.90 3.79 47.18
C ALA A 25 7.97 3.50 48.70
N LYS A 26 7.96 4.56 49.55
CA LYS A 26 7.90 4.42 51.00
C LYS A 26 6.53 3.92 51.48
N GLU A 27 5.43 4.42 50.94
CA GLU A 27 4.08 3.93 51.26
C GLU A 27 3.89 2.45 50.92
N ILE A 28 4.42 2.01 49.78
CA ILE A 28 4.40 0.60 49.38
C ILE A 28 5.30 -0.23 50.33
N SER A 29 6.48 0.26 50.69
CA SER A 29 7.40 -0.41 51.61
C SER A 29 6.83 -0.55 53.03
N LEU A 30 6.15 0.48 53.52
CA LEU A 30 5.46 0.49 54.83
C LEU A 30 4.22 -0.43 54.81
N ALA A 31 3.47 -0.48 53.70
CA ALA A 31 2.31 -1.37 53.53
C ALA A 31 2.71 -2.87 53.45
N TRP A 32 3.97 -3.16 53.16
CA TRP A 32 4.49 -4.52 52.95
C TRP A 32 5.29 -5.06 54.13
N GLY A 33 5.24 -4.39 55.29
CA GLY A 33 5.85 -4.89 56.54
C GLY A 33 7.36 -5.15 56.46
N GLY A 34 8.09 -4.40 55.63
CA GLY A 34 9.56 -4.43 55.57
C GLY A 34 10.20 -5.68 54.96
N LYS A 35 9.44 -6.69 54.52
CA LYS A 35 10.01 -7.97 54.04
C LYS A 35 10.34 -8.03 52.56
N TYR A 36 9.89 -7.05 51.75
CA TYR A 36 10.18 -7.03 50.31
C TYR A 36 10.90 -5.75 49.90
N ASN A 37 12.12 -5.93 49.42
CA ASN A 37 12.97 -4.83 48.98
C ASN A 37 12.56 -4.43 47.55
N ILE A 38 11.64 -3.45 47.43
CA ILE A 38 11.10 -2.91 46.16
C ILE A 38 12.20 -2.30 45.26
N LYS A 39 13.43 -2.14 45.77
CA LYS A 39 14.60 -1.74 44.97
C LYS A 39 14.98 -2.74 43.88
N LYS A 40 14.49 -4.00 43.90
CA LYS A 40 14.75 -4.98 42.83
C LYS A 40 13.68 -5.04 41.72
N SER A 41 12.52 -4.42 41.93
CA SER A 41 11.53 -4.27 40.84
C SER A 41 11.68 -2.89 40.20
N ASN A 42 12.79 -2.67 39.54
CA ASN A 42 13.04 -1.46 38.76
C ASN A 42 11.85 -1.13 37.84
N GLY A 43 11.14 -0.05 38.23
CA GLY A 43 10.57 0.83 37.23
C GLY A 43 9.39 0.31 36.40
N TYR A 44 8.49 -0.51 36.92
CA TYR A 44 7.18 -0.67 36.29
C TYR A 44 6.34 0.58 36.52
N LEU A 45 6.56 1.60 35.73
CA LEU A 45 5.57 2.63 35.43
C LEU A 45 4.37 1.96 34.79
N LEU A 46 3.51 1.33 35.60
CA LEU A 46 2.27 0.71 35.14
C LEU A 46 1.36 1.83 34.64
N LYS A 47 1.50 2.15 33.34
CA LYS A 47 0.77 3.24 32.68
C LYS A 47 -0.72 2.93 32.52
N GLY A 48 -1.11 1.63 32.53
CA GLY A 48 -2.46 1.19 32.27
C GLY A 48 -3.15 0.49 33.44
N ILE A 49 -4.47 0.64 33.55
CA ILE A 49 -5.29 -0.08 34.55
C ILE A 49 -5.15 -1.61 34.38
N ARG A 50 -5.06 -2.12 33.17
CA ARG A 50 -4.92 -3.56 32.89
C ARG A 50 -3.62 -4.14 33.45
N GLU A 51 -2.49 -3.45 33.26
CA GLU A 51 -1.18 -3.86 33.81
C GLU A 51 -1.21 -3.90 35.34
N ARG A 52 -1.90 -2.94 35.98
CA ARG A 52 -2.08 -2.93 37.45
C ARG A 52 -2.95 -4.11 37.90
N VAL A 53 -4.01 -4.43 37.16
CA VAL A 53 -4.89 -5.57 37.46
C VAL A 53 -4.14 -6.91 37.30
N GLU A 54 -3.30 -7.06 36.29
CA GLU A 54 -2.43 -8.24 36.14
C GLU A 54 -1.46 -8.39 37.31
N LEU A 55 -0.86 -7.27 37.76
CA LEU A 55 0.02 -7.28 38.95
C LEU A 55 -0.75 -7.66 40.21
N ILE A 56 -1.96 -7.10 40.42
CA ILE A 56 -2.83 -7.48 41.53
C ILE A 56 -3.14 -8.98 41.47
N SER A 57 -3.47 -9.51 40.33
CA SER A 57 -3.79 -10.93 40.12
C SER A 57 -2.59 -11.85 40.45
N ARG A 58 -1.37 -11.45 40.10
CA ARG A 58 -0.15 -12.21 40.43
C ARG A 58 0.11 -12.21 41.95
N LEU A 59 -0.04 -11.05 42.59
CA LEU A 59 0.27 -10.87 44.02
C LEU A 59 -0.88 -11.30 44.95
N SER A 60 -2.06 -11.57 44.43
CA SER A 60 -3.23 -11.99 45.20
C SER A 60 -3.06 -13.33 45.91
N LYS A 61 -2.06 -14.14 45.53
CA LYS A 61 -1.67 -15.38 46.22
C LYS A 61 -0.98 -15.13 47.56
N GLU A 62 -0.32 -14.00 47.72
CA GLU A 62 0.50 -13.67 48.88
C GLU A 62 -0.10 -12.55 49.73
N HIS A 63 -0.94 -11.69 49.16
CA HIS A 63 -1.49 -10.48 49.78
C HIS A 63 -2.98 -10.30 49.53
N SER A 64 -3.68 -9.63 50.44
CA SER A 64 -5.11 -9.39 50.27
C SER A 64 -5.39 -8.44 49.08
N ILE A 65 -6.38 -8.79 48.26
CA ILE A 65 -6.81 -8.00 47.10
C ILE A 65 -7.22 -6.57 47.51
N LYS A 66 -7.82 -6.41 48.71
CA LYS A 66 -8.21 -5.10 49.24
C LYS A 66 -7.00 -4.17 49.42
N LEU A 67 -5.90 -4.70 49.97
CA LEU A 67 -4.65 -3.96 50.19
C LEU A 67 -4.00 -3.62 48.84
N LEU A 68 -3.86 -4.61 47.94
CA LEU A 68 -3.25 -4.43 46.61
C LEU A 68 -4.00 -3.38 45.77
N CYS A 69 -5.34 -3.43 45.78
CA CYS A 69 -6.17 -2.46 45.09
C CYS A 69 -5.98 -1.03 45.65
N LYS A 70 -5.88 -0.88 46.98
CA LYS A 70 -5.62 0.41 47.63
C LYS A 70 -4.24 0.97 47.24
N VAL A 71 -3.20 0.13 47.27
CA VAL A 71 -1.81 0.51 46.95
C VAL A 71 -1.66 0.88 45.47
N LEU A 72 -2.23 0.09 44.58
CA LEU A 72 -2.11 0.31 43.14
C LEU A 72 -3.17 1.29 42.58
N LYS A 73 -3.97 1.89 43.47
CA LYS A 73 -5.03 2.86 43.10
C LYS A 73 -5.97 2.33 42.01
N VAL A 74 -6.45 1.09 42.22
CA VAL A 74 -7.46 0.44 41.35
C VAL A 74 -8.69 0.15 42.22
N ALA A 75 -9.88 0.56 41.76
CA ALA A 75 -11.11 0.20 42.47
C ALA A 75 -11.31 -1.32 42.44
N ARG A 76 -11.75 -1.94 43.54
CA ARG A 76 -12.01 -3.38 43.58
C ARG A 76 -13.03 -3.82 42.55
N SER A 77 -14.07 -3.00 42.30
CA SER A 77 -15.05 -3.23 41.22
C SER A 77 -14.40 -3.32 39.86
N THR A 78 -13.47 -2.40 39.57
CA THR A 78 -12.70 -2.40 38.31
C THR A 78 -11.82 -3.65 38.20
N TYR A 79 -11.17 -4.07 39.30
CA TYR A 79 -10.37 -5.31 39.32
C TYR A 79 -11.21 -6.52 38.93
N TYR A 80 -12.33 -6.74 39.63
CA TYR A 80 -13.21 -7.89 39.35
C TYR A 80 -13.90 -7.78 37.99
N SER A 81 -14.26 -6.57 37.55
CA SER A 81 -14.82 -6.35 36.22
C SER A 81 -13.87 -6.74 35.13
N ILE A 82 -12.57 -6.44 35.27
CA ILE A 82 -11.55 -6.83 34.28
C ILE A 82 -11.23 -8.31 34.35
N LEU A 83 -11.13 -8.88 35.58
CA LEU A 83 -10.83 -10.29 35.77
C LEU A 83 -11.93 -11.21 35.23
N ASN A 84 -13.21 -10.85 35.45
CA ASN A 84 -14.37 -11.63 35.05
C ASN A 84 -14.93 -11.15 33.69
N HIS A 85 -14.15 -10.37 32.93
CA HIS A 85 -14.63 -9.83 31.66
C HIS A 85 -14.93 -10.94 30.66
N LYS A 86 -16.20 -11.07 30.31
CA LYS A 86 -16.63 -11.89 29.17
C LYS A 86 -16.65 -11.02 27.92
N ALA A 87 -16.01 -11.49 26.85
CA ALA A 87 -15.99 -10.77 25.61
C ALA A 87 -17.41 -10.50 25.10
N SER A 88 -17.73 -9.26 24.83
CA SER A 88 -19.00 -8.88 24.22
C SER A 88 -19.12 -9.43 22.79
N ASN A 89 -20.34 -9.60 22.27
CA ASN A 89 -20.56 -10.01 20.90
C ASN A 89 -19.81 -9.11 19.90
N ARG A 90 -19.72 -7.81 20.22
CA ARG A 90 -18.96 -6.85 19.41
C ARG A 90 -17.44 -7.08 19.45
N GLU A 91 -16.91 -7.50 20.58
CA GLU A 91 -15.47 -7.85 20.70
C GLU A 91 -15.16 -9.13 19.95
N ILE A 92 -16.01 -10.13 20.05
CA ILE A 92 -15.88 -11.38 19.29
C ILE A 92 -15.89 -11.08 17.78
N GLU A 93 -16.86 -10.30 17.31
CA GLU A 93 -16.95 -9.88 15.92
C GLU A 93 -15.71 -9.07 15.48
N ASN A 94 -15.23 -8.15 16.33
CA ASN A 94 -14.02 -7.37 16.04
C ASN A 94 -12.77 -8.25 15.94
N ASN A 95 -12.66 -9.31 16.73
CA ASN A 95 -11.53 -10.24 16.66
C ASN A 95 -11.56 -11.05 15.36
N ILE A 96 -12.74 -11.49 14.92
CA ILE A 96 -12.91 -12.13 13.61
C ILE A 96 -12.56 -11.16 12.49
N LEU A 97 -13.04 -9.91 12.58
CA LEU A 97 -12.72 -8.88 11.60
C LEU A 97 -11.22 -8.56 11.54
N LYS A 98 -10.53 -8.51 12.68
CA LYS A 98 -9.06 -8.31 12.72
C LYS A 98 -8.31 -9.38 11.93
N SER A 99 -8.67 -10.65 12.08
CA SER A 99 -8.04 -11.74 11.34
C SER A 99 -8.29 -11.62 9.83
N LYS A 100 -9.52 -11.26 9.42
CA LYS A 100 -9.87 -11.04 8.02
C LYS A 100 -9.18 -9.80 7.43
N ILE A 101 -9.12 -8.68 8.18
CA ILE A 101 -8.38 -7.47 7.78
C ILE A 101 -6.90 -7.80 7.57
N PHE A 102 -6.29 -8.55 8.49
CA PHE A 102 -4.89 -8.92 8.40
C PHE A 102 -4.61 -9.82 7.18
N LYS A 103 -5.49 -10.79 6.93
CA LYS A 103 -5.40 -11.65 5.74
C LYS A 103 -5.46 -10.83 4.46
N VAL A 104 -6.50 -9.99 4.27
CA VAL A 104 -6.63 -9.12 3.09
C VAL A 104 -5.42 -8.20 2.92
N TYR A 105 -4.89 -7.66 4.02
CA TYR A 105 -3.70 -6.81 4.01
C TYR A 105 -2.46 -7.57 3.50
N CYS A 106 -2.22 -8.79 3.99
CA CYS A 106 -1.08 -9.61 3.56
C CYS A 106 -1.23 -10.09 2.10
N ASP A 107 -2.40 -10.59 1.73
CA ASP A 107 -2.70 -11.09 0.37
C ASP A 107 -2.50 -10.00 -0.70
N ASN A 108 -2.67 -8.72 -0.32
CA ASN A 108 -2.49 -7.57 -1.20
C ASN A 108 -1.18 -6.81 -0.96
N ARG A 109 -0.07 -7.54 -0.73
CA ARG A 109 1.30 -7.00 -0.61
C ARG A 109 1.46 -5.88 0.43
N LYS A 110 0.55 -5.81 1.41
CA LYS A 110 0.52 -4.79 2.46
C LYS A 110 0.32 -3.35 1.95
N VAL A 111 -0.07 -3.17 0.69
CA VAL A 111 -0.25 -1.84 0.06
C VAL A 111 -1.64 -1.25 0.25
N TYR A 112 -2.63 -2.05 0.67
CA TYR A 112 -3.99 -1.55 0.86
C TYR A 112 -4.17 -0.83 2.20
N GLY A 113 -4.80 0.34 2.12
CA GLY A 113 -5.32 1.06 3.29
C GLY A 113 -6.77 0.68 3.60
N CYS A 114 -7.33 1.29 4.65
CA CYS A 114 -8.67 0.98 5.16
C CYS A 114 -9.78 1.04 4.10
N ILE A 115 -9.73 1.95 3.13
CA ILE A 115 -10.78 2.10 2.10
C ILE A 115 -10.87 0.84 1.24
N LYS A 116 -9.75 0.39 0.66
CA LYS A 116 -9.72 -0.81 -0.20
C LYS A 116 -10.04 -2.08 0.58
N ILE A 117 -9.49 -2.23 1.81
CA ILE A 117 -9.79 -3.37 2.68
C ILE A 117 -11.27 -3.41 3.02
N THR A 118 -11.88 -2.26 3.35
CA THR A 118 -13.34 -2.19 3.61
C THR A 118 -14.13 -2.63 2.39
N ARG A 119 -13.75 -2.19 1.18
CA ARG A 119 -14.44 -2.58 -0.04
C ARG A 119 -14.42 -4.09 -0.23
N ILE A 120 -13.25 -4.72 -0.15
CA ILE A 120 -13.10 -6.17 -0.27
C ILE A 120 -13.94 -6.91 0.79
N LEU A 121 -13.93 -6.45 2.04
CA LEU A 121 -14.69 -7.10 3.09
C LEU A 121 -16.20 -6.92 2.91
N ARG A 122 -16.66 -5.79 2.34
CA ARG A 122 -18.08 -5.61 2.00
C ARG A 122 -18.54 -6.60 0.94
N ASP A 123 -17.73 -6.81 -0.06
CA ASP A 123 -18.00 -7.77 -1.14
C ASP A 123 -17.93 -9.23 -0.63
N ASN A 124 -17.24 -9.47 0.50
CA ASN A 124 -17.06 -10.78 1.14
C ASN A 124 -17.93 -10.97 2.42
N GLY A 125 -19.16 -10.48 2.42
CA GLY A 125 -20.16 -10.80 3.46
C GLY A 125 -20.27 -9.80 4.61
N TYR A 126 -19.64 -8.61 4.52
CA TYR A 126 -19.75 -7.54 5.52
C TYR A 126 -20.30 -6.23 4.93
N PRO A 127 -21.49 -6.22 4.27
CA PRO A 127 -21.95 -5.07 3.48
C PRO A 127 -22.09 -3.77 4.29
N LYS A 128 -22.41 -3.86 5.57
CA LYS A 128 -22.57 -2.71 6.48
C LYS A 128 -21.28 -2.26 7.17
N LEU A 129 -20.10 -2.84 6.82
CA LEU A 129 -18.83 -2.50 7.46
C LEU A 129 -18.42 -1.06 7.13
N SER A 130 -18.15 -0.23 8.15
CA SER A 130 -17.71 1.15 7.94
C SER A 130 -16.19 1.25 7.81
N VAL A 131 -15.71 2.20 6.99
CA VAL A 131 -14.29 2.50 6.81
C VAL A 131 -13.63 2.89 8.13
N ASN A 132 -14.32 3.66 8.97
CA ASN A 132 -13.82 4.08 10.28
C ASN A 132 -13.63 2.89 11.24
N ARG A 133 -14.50 1.87 11.19
CA ARG A 133 -14.33 0.64 11.98
C ARG A 133 -13.07 -0.12 11.54
N VAL A 134 -12.86 -0.28 10.23
CA VAL A 134 -11.67 -0.92 9.68
C VAL A 134 -10.41 -0.14 10.02
N SER A 135 -10.42 1.19 9.88
CA SER A 135 -9.27 2.05 10.22
C SER A 135 -8.86 1.89 11.68
N ARG A 136 -9.83 1.87 12.61
CA ARG A 136 -9.58 1.65 14.04
C ARG A 136 -9.01 0.26 14.33
N LEU A 137 -9.55 -0.79 13.69
CA LEU A 137 -9.05 -2.16 13.85
C LEU A 137 -7.65 -2.33 13.26
N MET A 138 -7.34 -1.71 12.11
CA MET A 138 -5.98 -1.66 11.56
C MET A 138 -5.00 -0.98 12.54
N LYS A 139 -5.41 0.14 13.17
CA LYS A 139 -4.59 0.80 14.20
C LYS A 139 -4.34 -0.11 15.40
N GLN A 140 -5.35 -0.85 15.86
CA GLN A 140 -5.20 -1.83 16.95
C GLN A 140 -4.25 -2.99 16.58
N LEU A 141 -4.23 -3.40 15.29
CA LEU A 141 -3.30 -4.40 14.76
C LEU A 141 -1.89 -3.84 14.51
N GLY A 142 -1.66 -2.54 14.66
CA GLY A 142 -0.39 -1.89 14.35
C GLY A 142 -0.03 -1.90 12.87
N ILE A 143 -1.01 -2.09 11.96
CA ILE A 143 -0.79 -2.17 10.52
C ILE A 143 -1.24 -0.91 9.79
N ARG A 144 -0.50 -0.56 8.74
CA ARG A 144 -0.81 0.54 7.81
C ARG A 144 -0.28 0.19 6.42
N SER A 145 -0.83 0.84 5.38
CA SER A 145 -0.27 0.72 4.04
C SER A 145 1.23 1.05 4.03
N VAL A 146 2.03 0.21 3.39
CA VAL A 146 3.50 0.37 3.28
C VAL A 146 3.91 1.35 2.18
N THR A 147 2.96 1.92 1.43
CA THR A 147 3.24 2.83 0.32
C THR A 147 4.01 4.08 0.75
N ILE A 148 5.06 4.42 0.00
CA ILE A 148 5.88 5.62 0.25
C ILE A 148 5.26 6.81 -0.48
N ARG A 149 5.06 7.92 0.23
CA ARG A 149 4.62 9.19 -0.35
C ARG A 149 5.82 10.12 -0.52
N LYS A 150 6.16 10.45 -1.78
CA LYS A 150 7.10 11.54 -2.10
C LYS A 150 6.31 12.71 -2.64
N PHE A 151 6.46 13.89 -2.03
CA PHE A 151 5.89 15.13 -2.56
C PHE A 151 6.72 15.60 -3.76
N LYS A 152 6.08 15.93 -4.87
CA LYS A 152 6.69 16.61 -6.02
C LYS A 152 6.07 18.00 -6.11
N ASN A 153 6.91 19.02 -6.16
CA ASN A 153 6.49 20.37 -6.53
C ASN A 153 6.39 20.44 -8.05
N TYR A 154 5.20 20.67 -8.57
CA TYR A 154 4.98 20.93 -9.99
C TYR A 154 5.29 22.42 -10.28
N ARG A 155 6.20 22.68 -11.22
CA ARG A 155 6.39 24.02 -11.80
C ARG A 155 5.75 24.02 -13.19
N ASN A 156 4.76 24.88 -13.38
CA ASN A 156 4.18 25.14 -14.69
C ASN A 156 5.17 25.92 -15.56
N LYS A 157 5.47 25.41 -16.76
CA LYS A 157 6.10 26.17 -17.84
C LYS A 157 5.15 26.33 -18.99
N GLN A 158 5.05 27.57 -19.49
CA GLN A 158 4.12 27.98 -20.54
C GLN A 158 4.62 27.63 -21.96
N ASN A 159 3.71 27.54 -22.83
CA ASN A 159 3.42 27.17 -24.21
C ASN A 159 4.39 27.57 -25.33
N GLU A 160 4.53 26.66 -26.30
CA GLU A 160 4.82 26.96 -27.69
C GLU A 160 3.93 26.09 -28.61
N HIS A 161 3.49 26.65 -29.72
CA HIS A 161 2.65 25.97 -30.72
C HIS A 161 3.43 24.85 -31.45
N SER A 162 2.84 23.68 -31.64
CA SER A 162 3.38 22.61 -32.44
C SER A 162 2.27 21.91 -33.22
N GLU A 163 2.58 21.47 -34.44
CA GLU A 163 1.67 20.82 -35.39
C GLU A 163 1.13 19.44 -34.92
N LEU A 164 1.70 18.87 -33.86
CA LEU A 164 1.30 17.56 -33.34
C LEU A 164 -0.06 17.66 -32.62
N LYS A 165 -1.06 16.95 -33.14
CA LYS A 165 -2.44 17.01 -32.67
C LYS A 165 -2.64 16.26 -31.35
N ASN A 166 -3.38 16.87 -30.41
CA ASN A 166 -3.88 16.22 -29.21
C ASN A 166 -5.33 15.76 -29.46
N LEU A 167 -5.53 14.48 -29.78
CA LEU A 167 -6.85 13.90 -30.03
C LEU A 167 -7.60 13.56 -28.74
N VAL A 168 -6.87 13.33 -27.64
CA VAL A 168 -7.45 12.96 -26.34
C VAL A 168 -7.96 14.18 -25.57
N ASN A 169 -7.22 15.29 -25.62
CA ASN A 169 -7.55 16.57 -25.00
C ASN A 169 -8.08 16.42 -23.55
N GLN A 170 -7.37 15.64 -22.73
CA GLN A 170 -7.72 15.31 -21.34
C GLN A 170 -9.05 14.56 -21.15
N ASN A 171 -9.71 14.16 -22.23
CA ASN A 171 -10.88 13.30 -22.14
C ASN A 171 -10.47 11.82 -22.08
N PHE A 172 -10.31 11.32 -20.85
CA PHE A 172 -9.96 9.92 -20.57
C PHE A 172 -11.20 9.03 -20.39
N SER A 173 -12.29 9.36 -21.06
CA SER A 173 -13.54 8.62 -21.05
C SER A 173 -13.56 7.65 -22.25
N ALA A 174 -13.16 6.41 -22.04
CA ALA A 174 -13.27 5.33 -22.99
C ALA A 174 -14.33 4.34 -22.50
N GLN A 175 -15.33 4.04 -23.35
CA GLN A 175 -16.44 3.14 -22.99
C GLN A 175 -16.14 1.68 -23.27
N LYS A 176 -15.23 1.40 -24.22
CA LYS A 176 -14.81 0.05 -24.61
C LYS A 176 -13.29 -0.09 -24.53
N PRO A 177 -12.79 -1.29 -24.25
CA PRO A 177 -11.37 -1.60 -24.39
C PRO A 177 -10.84 -1.23 -25.77
N ASN A 178 -9.56 -0.92 -25.86
CA ASN A 178 -8.85 -0.64 -27.10
C ASN A 178 -9.36 0.59 -27.89
N GLN A 179 -9.99 1.56 -27.22
CA GLN A 179 -10.32 2.84 -27.83
C GLN A 179 -9.17 3.86 -27.71
N ILE A 180 -8.58 3.97 -26.52
CA ILE A 180 -7.51 4.92 -26.20
C ILE A 180 -6.45 4.18 -25.41
N TRP A 181 -5.22 4.20 -25.90
CA TRP A 181 -4.04 3.74 -25.18
C TRP A 181 -3.13 4.91 -24.84
N LEU A 182 -2.58 4.90 -23.65
CA LEU A 182 -1.58 5.85 -23.19
C LEU A 182 -0.23 5.16 -23.10
N SER A 183 0.83 5.82 -23.57
CA SER A 183 2.19 5.30 -23.48
C SER A 183 3.12 6.31 -22.82
N ASP A 184 4.03 5.83 -21.96
CA ASP A 184 5.05 6.66 -21.30
C ASP A 184 6.19 5.80 -20.79
N ILE A 185 7.34 6.45 -20.51
CA ILE A 185 8.55 5.82 -19.98
C ILE A 185 8.78 6.25 -18.54
N THR A 186 9.09 5.32 -17.66
CA THR A 186 9.52 5.63 -16.31
C THR A 186 10.90 5.07 -16.00
N TYR A 187 11.60 5.74 -15.08
CA TYR A 187 12.98 5.44 -14.67
C TYR A 187 12.98 4.54 -13.44
N ILE A 188 13.83 3.52 -13.47
CA ILE A 188 14.02 2.56 -12.38
C ILE A 188 15.52 2.40 -12.14
N HIS A 189 15.95 2.65 -10.89
CA HIS A 189 17.35 2.52 -10.53
C HIS A 189 17.67 1.10 -10.05
N THR A 190 18.80 0.56 -10.50
CA THR A 190 19.36 -0.72 -10.02
C THR A 190 20.80 -0.50 -9.57
N VAL A 191 21.25 -1.27 -8.56
CA VAL A 191 22.59 -1.08 -7.96
C VAL A 191 23.71 -1.33 -8.98
N LYS A 192 23.66 -2.46 -9.70
CA LYS A 192 24.70 -2.86 -10.66
C LYS A 192 24.66 -2.13 -12.00
N ASN A 193 23.47 -1.74 -12.46
CA ASN A 193 23.28 -1.26 -13.83
C ASN A 193 22.87 0.23 -13.89
N GLY A 194 22.77 0.92 -12.74
CA GLY A 194 22.34 2.31 -12.68
C GLY A 194 20.89 2.49 -13.13
N TRP A 195 20.63 3.54 -13.90
CA TRP A 195 19.31 3.86 -14.42
C TRP A 195 18.91 2.91 -15.54
N THR A 196 17.70 2.38 -15.42
CA THR A 196 17.01 1.52 -16.38
C THR A 196 15.62 2.07 -16.65
N TYR A 197 14.97 1.60 -17.68
CA TYR A 197 13.79 2.25 -18.25
C TYR A 197 12.66 1.25 -18.48
N LEU A 198 11.46 1.62 -18.09
CA LEU A 198 10.24 0.86 -18.33
C LEU A 198 9.32 1.68 -19.24
N ALA A 199 9.13 1.26 -20.48
CA ALA A 199 8.07 1.75 -21.35
C ALA A 199 6.79 0.93 -21.11
N SER A 200 5.66 1.60 -20.91
CA SER A 200 4.37 0.96 -20.59
C SER A 200 3.28 1.49 -21.50
N VAL A 201 2.34 0.63 -21.86
CA VAL A 201 1.12 0.97 -22.61
C VAL A 201 -0.08 0.60 -21.75
N LEU A 202 -0.95 1.58 -21.46
CA LEU A 202 -2.13 1.45 -20.61
C LEU A 202 -3.39 1.67 -21.43
N ASP A 203 -4.34 0.75 -21.33
CA ASP A 203 -5.71 0.94 -21.84
C ASP A 203 -6.50 1.85 -20.89
N VAL A 204 -7.08 2.91 -21.43
CA VAL A 204 -7.78 3.93 -20.64
C VAL A 204 -9.08 3.39 -20.05
N CYS A 205 -9.81 2.54 -20.76
CA CYS A 205 -11.06 1.97 -20.29
C CYS A 205 -10.85 1.04 -19.11
N THR A 206 -10.00 0.05 -19.28
CA THR A 206 -9.79 -1.04 -18.32
C THR A 206 -8.75 -0.74 -17.25
N ARG A 207 -7.94 0.30 -17.44
CA ARG A 207 -6.75 0.60 -16.62
C ARG A 207 -5.69 -0.49 -16.66
N LYS A 208 -5.79 -1.45 -17.58
CA LYS A 208 -4.87 -2.56 -17.77
C LYS A 208 -3.58 -2.09 -18.43
N ILE A 209 -2.45 -2.57 -17.98
CA ILE A 209 -1.20 -2.48 -18.72
C ILE A 209 -1.24 -3.58 -19.76
N VAL A 210 -1.53 -3.18 -21.00
CA VAL A 210 -1.70 -4.08 -22.14
C VAL A 210 -0.37 -4.53 -22.74
N GLY A 211 0.70 -3.71 -22.56
CA GLY A 211 2.04 -4.06 -22.98
C GLY A 211 3.09 -3.23 -22.25
N TYR A 212 4.28 -3.76 -22.13
CA TYR A 212 5.43 -3.05 -21.58
C TYR A 212 6.74 -3.67 -22.06
N SER A 213 7.80 -2.87 -21.99
CA SER A 213 9.17 -3.31 -22.23
C SER A 213 10.11 -2.68 -21.21
N TYR A 214 11.03 -3.49 -20.68
CA TYR A 214 12.03 -3.03 -19.72
C TYR A 214 13.42 -3.12 -20.36
N GLY A 215 14.19 -2.04 -20.32
CA GLY A 215 15.46 -1.93 -21.02
C GLY A 215 16.51 -1.14 -20.27
N ARG A 216 17.79 -1.33 -20.65
CA ARG A 216 18.93 -0.58 -20.12
C ARG A 216 19.13 0.76 -20.81
N LYS A 217 18.55 0.97 -21.98
CA LYS A 217 18.61 2.20 -22.78
C LYS A 217 17.22 2.76 -22.99
N MET A 218 17.11 4.08 -22.98
CA MET A 218 15.86 4.79 -23.26
C MET A 218 15.89 5.20 -24.75
N ASP A 219 15.69 4.24 -25.61
CA ASP A 219 15.70 4.40 -27.05
C ASP A 219 14.34 4.09 -27.69
N ARG A 220 14.23 4.30 -29.00
CA ARG A 220 13.03 4.02 -29.77
C ARG A 220 12.66 2.53 -29.79
N SER A 221 13.64 1.63 -29.71
CA SER A 221 13.41 0.19 -29.73
C SER A 221 12.61 -0.26 -28.50
N LEU A 222 12.84 0.39 -27.35
CA LEU A 222 12.13 0.14 -26.10
C LEU A 222 10.63 0.41 -26.22
N VAL A 223 10.25 1.56 -26.79
CA VAL A 223 8.83 1.95 -26.94
C VAL A 223 8.13 1.17 -28.05
N ILE A 224 8.84 0.85 -29.14
CA ILE A 224 8.32 -0.01 -30.21
C ILE A 224 8.06 -1.43 -29.68
N SER A 225 8.99 -1.99 -28.89
CA SER A 225 8.80 -3.30 -28.26
C SER A 225 7.60 -3.32 -27.30
N ALA A 226 7.41 -2.28 -26.49
CA ALA A 226 6.27 -2.15 -25.61
C ALA A 226 4.95 -2.10 -26.40
N LEU A 227 4.90 -1.31 -27.48
CA LEU A 227 3.74 -1.18 -28.35
C LEU A 227 3.42 -2.47 -29.10
N THR A 228 4.43 -3.15 -29.66
CA THR A 228 4.25 -4.43 -30.36
C THR A 228 3.65 -5.50 -29.45
N LYS A 229 4.18 -5.60 -28.21
CA LYS A 229 3.62 -6.52 -27.20
C LYS A 229 2.18 -6.16 -26.84
N ALA A 230 1.88 -4.86 -26.69
CA ALA A 230 0.51 -4.42 -26.42
C ALA A 230 -0.44 -4.82 -27.55
N TRP A 231 -0.05 -4.58 -28.77
CA TRP A 231 -0.83 -4.89 -29.97
C TRP A 231 -1.10 -6.40 -30.10
N GLN A 232 -0.07 -7.23 -29.89
CA GLN A 232 -0.20 -8.69 -29.88
C GLN A 232 -1.09 -9.19 -28.74
N ASN A 233 -0.88 -8.70 -27.51
CA ASN A 233 -1.64 -9.12 -26.31
C ASN A 233 -3.12 -8.75 -26.40
N GLN A 234 -3.49 -7.79 -27.22
CA GLN A 234 -4.87 -7.34 -27.41
C GLN A 234 -5.48 -7.82 -28.74
N ASN A 235 -4.91 -8.86 -29.36
CA ASN A 235 -5.38 -9.47 -30.62
C ASN A 235 -5.45 -8.48 -31.79
N TYR A 236 -4.39 -7.68 -31.93
CA TYR A 236 -4.18 -6.81 -33.11
C TYR A 236 -5.29 -5.78 -33.36
N PRO A 237 -5.68 -4.95 -32.37
CA PRO A 237 -6.75 -3.99 -32.52
C PRO A 237 -6.37 -2.90 -33.52
N ASN A 238 -7.38 -2.40 -34.25
CA ASN A 238 -7.26 -1.34 -35.25
C ASN A 238 -7.91 -0.04 -34.74
N ASN A 239 -7.51 1.11 -35.30
CA ASN A 239 -8.10 2.44 -35.05
C ASN A 239 -8.04 2.92 -33.59
N VAL A 240 -7.11 2.39 -32.81
CA VAL A 240 -6.88 2.80 -31.44
C VAL A 240 -6.17 4.16 -31.41
N ILE A 241 -6.62 5.10 -30.59
CA ILE A 241 -5.90 6.35 -30.34
C ILE A 241 -4.72 6.03 -29.43
N LEU A 242 -3.50 6.19 -29.95
CA LEU A 242 -2.26 6.00 -29.18
C LEU A 242 -1.71 7.34 -28.76
N HIS A 243 -1.84 7.68 -27.48
CA HIS A 243 -1.44 8.96 -26.92
C HIS A 243 -0.14 8.83 -26.10
N SER A 244 0.78 9.74 -26.32
CA SER A 244 2.05 9.81 -25.60
C SER A 244 2.47 11.27 -25.35
N ASP A 245 3.55 11.45 -24.59
CA ASP A 245 4.25 12.73 -24.57
C ASP A 245 5.01 12.96 -25.90
N ARG A 246 5.72 14.10 -25.98
CA ARG A 246 6.54 14.46 -27.16
C ARG A 246 8.00 14.09 -26.96
N GLY A 247 8.29 13.04 -26.22
CA GLY A 247 9.65 12.52 -26.10
C GLY A 247 10.19 12.11 -27.47
N SER A 248 11.51 12.26 -27.67
CA SER A 248 12.18 11.93 -28.93
C SER A 248 11.96 10.48 -29.37
N GLN A 249 11.70 9.58 -28.44
CA GLN A 249 11.38 8.18 -28.70
C GLN A 249 10.05 8.03 -29.43
N TYR A 250 9.03 8.82 -29.02
CA TYR A 250 7.66 8.77 -29.55
C TYR A 250 7.48 9.59 -30.84
N THR A 251 8.40 10.54 -31.10
CA THR A 251 8.40 11.37 -32.30
C THR A 251 9.36 10.87 -33.38
N SER A 252 10.07 9.75 -33.14
CA SER A 252 10.96 9.15 -34.11
C SER A 252 10.20 8.58 -35.30
N SER A 253 10.78 8.68 -36.52
CA SER A 253 10.20 8.18 -37.77
C SER A 253 9.88 6.69 -37.69
N GLU A 254 10.74 5.92 -37.03
CA GLU A 254 10.57 4.47 -36.88
C GLU A 254 9.40 4.11 -35.96
N TYR A 255 9.21 4.85 -34.85
CA TYR A 255 8.05 4.64 -33.96
C TYR A 255 6.75 5.01 -34.65
N ILE A 256 6.71 6.17 -35.34
CA ILE A 256 5.56 6.62 -36.13
C ILE A 256 5.22 5.60 -37.21
N ALA A 257 6.20 5.15 -38.00
CA ALA A 257 6.00 4.16 -39.03
C ALA A 257 5.49 2.81 -38.45
N ALA A 258 6.01 2.37 -37.34
CA ALA A 258 5.53 1.16 -36.65
C ALA A 258 4.08 1.30 -36.20
N ALA A 259 3.74 2.41 -35.51
CA ALA A 259 2.39 2.67 -35.04
C ALA A 259 1.36 2.78 -36.19
N VAL A 260 1.70 3.48 -37.24
CA VAL A 260 0.84 3.60 -38.45
C VAL A 260 0.62 2.25 -39.08
N ARG A 261 1.66 1.42 -39.28
CA ARG A 261 1.54 0.05 -39.82
C ARG A 261 0.63 -0.85 -38.96
N MET A 262 0.61 -0.64 -37.64
CA MET A 262 -0.27 -1.36 -36.72
C MET A 262 -1.70 -0.78 -36.66
N GLY A 263 -2.01 0.26 -37.45
CA GLY A 263 -3.33 0.87 -37.53
C GLY A 263 -3.67 1.84 -36.40
N PHE A 264 -2.67 2.39 -35.66
CA PHE A 264 -2.89 3.35 -34.59
C PHE A 264 -3.07 4.78 -35.13
N ARG A 265 -3.92 5.55 -34.43
CA ARG A 265 -4.07 6.99 -34.62
C ARG A 265 -3.24 7.71 -33.57
N LEU A 266 -2.16 8.36 -34.00
CA LEU A 266 -1.23 9.03 -33.09
C LEU A 266 -1.83 10.32 -32.49
N SER A 267 -1.61 10.51 -31.20
CA SER A 267 -2.01 11.66 -30.43
C SER A 267 -0.88 12.05 -29.47
N TYR A 268 -0.69 13.35 -29.24
CA TYR A 268 0.42 13.84 -28.42
C TYR A 268 -0.04 14.86 -27.39
N SER A 269 0.49 14.74 -26.18
CA SER A 269 0.28 15.72 -25.11
C SER A 269 0.73 17.11 -25.53
N LYS A 270 0.11 18.16 -25.03
CA LYS A 270 0.63 19.51 -25.15
C LYS A 270 1.96 19.63 -24.38
N LYS A 271 2.93 20.38 -24.92
CA LYS A 271 4.24 20.56 -24.29
C LYS A 271 4.04 21.16 -22.87
N GLY A 272 4.62 20.52 -21.86
CA GLY A 272 4.55 20.96 -20.48
C GLY A 272 3.18 20.78 -19.78
N CYS A 273 2.27 20.00 -20.37
CA CYS A 273 0.97 19.67 -19.79
C CYS A 273 0.94 18.22 -19.27
N PRO A 274 1.35 17.94 -18.03
CA PRO A 274 1.36 16.58 -17.48
C PRO A 274 -0.05 15.99 -17.36
N PHE A 275 -1.07 16.82 -17.21
CA PHE A 275 -2.46 16.38 -17.11
C PHE A 275 -2.96 15.65 -18.38
N ASP A 276 -2.30 15.86 -19.52
CA ASP A 276 -2.66 15.22 -20.78
C ASP A 276 -2.33 13.70 -20.78
N ASN A 277 -1.55 13.19 -19.79
CA ASN A 277 -1.24 11.77 -19.61
C ASN A 277 -1.52 11.28 -18.17
N ALA A 278 -2.47 11.91 -17.47
CA ALA A 278 -2.73 11.70 -16.06
C ALA A 278 -2.97 10.21 -15.65
N PRO A 279 -3.69 9.35 -16.42
CA PRO A 279 -3.85 7.95 -16.02
C PRO A 279 -2.55 7.16 -16.05
N MET A 280 -1.64 7.44 -17.01
CA MET A 280 -0.34 6.78 -17.08
C MET A 280 0.59 7.29 -15.96
N GLU A 281 0.58 8.59 -15.68
CA GLU A 281 1.31 9.15 -14.53
C GLU A 281 0.83 8.53 -13.21
N SER A 282 -0.48 8.33 -13.07
CA SER A 282 -1.08 7.64 -11.93
C SER A 282 -0.55 6.22 -11.80
N PHE A 283 -0.48 5.46 -12.90
CA PHE A 283 0.10 4.11 -12.91
C PHE A 283 1.57 4.13 -12.46
N HIS A 284 2.40 4.99 -13.05
CA HIS A 284 3.81 5.10 -12.68
C HIS A 284 4.00 5.51 -11.22
N SER A 285 3.17 6.43 -10.71
CA SER A 285 3.18 6.81 -9.30
C SER A 285 2.85 5.63 -8.38
N VAL A 286 1.86 4.83 -8.76
CA VAL A 286 1.44 3.63 -8.01
C VAL A 286 2.53 2.56 -8.05
N LEU A 287 3.07 2.23 -9.22
CA LEU A 287 4.19 1.29 -9.39
C LEU A 287 5.38 1.69 -8.51
N LYS A 288 5.77 2.97 -8.55
CA LYS A 288 6.89 3.46 -7.74
C LYS A 288 6.63 3.36 -6.24
N LYS A 289 5.43 3.70 -5.78
CA LYS A 289 5.07 3.69 -4.35
C LYS A 289 4.85 2.29 -3.78
N GLU A 290 4.33 1.39 -4.59
CA GLU A 290 3.93 0.05 -4.14
C GLU A 290 5.00 -1.02 -4.40
N GLU A 291 5.96 -0.78 -5.31
CA GLU A 291 7.02 -1.74 -5.64
C GLU A 291 8.42 -1.09 -5.63
N VAL A 292 8.68 -0.11 -6.51
CA VAL A 292 10.05 0.37 -6.79
C VAL A 292 10.72 1.02 -5.58
N TYR A 293 10.00 1.89 -4.84
CA TYR A 293 10.57 2.59 -3.68
C TYR A 293 10.66 1.73 -2.41
N LEU A 294 10.00 0.59 -2.40
CA LEU A 294 10.04 -0.35 -1.28
C LEU A 294 11.23 -1.29 -1.37
N LYS A 295 11.95 -1.31 -2.49
CA LYS A 295 13.00 -2.28 -2.76
C LYS A 295 14.23 -1.61 -3.38
N HIS A 296 15.38 -2.22 -3.14
CA HIS A 296 16.64 -1.89 -3.79
C HIS A 296 16.99 -3.05 -4.73
N TYR A 297 16.73 -2.90 -6.02
CA TYR A 297 17.07 -3.93 -7.00
C TYR A 297 18.59 -4.04 -7.16
N SER A 298 19.13 -5.23 -6.95
CA SER A 298 20.57 -5.49 -7.11
C SER A 298 21.02 -5.40 -8.57
N SER A 299 20.15 -5.82 -9.51
CA SER A 299 20.48 -5.91 -10.92
C SER A 299 19.27 -5.67 -11.82
N PHE A 300 19.55 -5.48 -13.11
CA PHE A 300 18.54 -5.42 -14.19
C PHE A 300 17.65 -6.66 -14.20
N TYR A 301 18.23 -7.84 -14.02
CA TYR A 301 17.49 -9.09 -14.07
C TYR A 301 16.50 -9.21 -12.90
N GLU A 302 16.92 -8.88 -11.70
CA GLU A 302 16.02 -8.86 -10.52
C GLU A 302 14.87 -7.86 -10.74
N ALA A 303 15.19 -6.65 -11.18
CA ALA A 303 14.17 -5.64 -11.46
C ALA A 303 13.16 -6.14 -12.52
N ASN A 304 13.63 -6.80 -13.59
CA ASN A 304 12.77 -7.34 -14.63
C ASN A 304 11.77 -8.38 -14.08
N ILE A 305 12.23 -9.33 -13.27
CA ILE A 305 11.37 -10.34 -12.63
C ILE A 305 10.34 -9.66 -11.72
N ARG A 306 10.77 -8.71 -10.89
CA ARG A 306 9.90 -8.01 -9.95
C ARG A 306 8.84 -7.16 -10.64
N LEU A 307 9.22 -6.48 -11.72
CA LEU A 307 8.29 -5.70 -12.53
C LEU A 307 7.27 -6.60 -13.24
N PHE A 308 7.71 -7.74 -13.76
CA PHE A 308 6.82 -8.75 -14.34
C PHE A 308 5.78 -9.23 -13.31
N ASP A 309 6.24 -9.66 -12.12
CA ASP A 309 5.39 -10.12 -11.04
C ASP A 309 4.44 -9.01 -10.53
N TYR A 310 4.93 -7.75 -10.47
CA TYR A 310 4.07 -6.64 -10.08
C TYR A 310 3.01 -6.32 -11.13
N ILE A 311 3.38 -6.17 -12.40
CA ILE A 311 2.46 -5.74 -13.46
C ILE A 311 1.44 -6.83 -13.77
N ASN A 312 1.90 -8.06 -14.04
CA ASN A 312 1.01 -9.15 -14.45
C ASN A 312 0.36 -9.86 -13.25
N GLY A 313 1.15 -10.22 -12.24
CA GLY A 313 0.67 -10.99 -11.09
C GLY A 313 -0.17 -10.17 -10.11
N PHE A 314 0.10 -8.88 -9.97
CA PHE A 314 -0.60 -8.06 -8.99
C PHE A 314 -1.44 -6.94 -9.61
N TYR A 315 -0.83 -6.01 -10.37
CA TYR A 315 -1.51 -4.81 -10.86
C TYR A 315 -2.70 -5.15 -11.78
N ASN A 316 -2.46 -5.96 -12.81
CA ASN A 316 -3.50 -6.32 -13.76
C ASN A 316 -4.51 -7.33 -13.19
N LEU A 317 -4.04 -8.33 -12.44
CA LEU A 317 -4.86 -9.45 -12.00
C LEU A 317 -5.62 -9.17 -10.69
N ASN A 318 -4.96 -8.58 -9.69
CA ASN A 318 -5.48 -8.53 -8.32
C ASN A 318 -5.75 -7.11 -7.81
N ARG A 319 -5.02 -6.10 -8.31
CA ARG A 319 -5.09 -4.76 -7.75
C ARG A 319 -6.40 -4.07 -8.11
N ILE A 320 -7.23 -3.78 -7.09
CA ILE A 320 -8.50 -3.08 -7.28
C ILE A 320 -8.29 -1.57 -7.51
N HIS A 321 -9.08 -0.99 -8.42
CA HIS A 321 -9.04 0.40 -8.79
C HIS A 321 -10.38 1.10 -8.59
N SER A 322 -10.38 2.24 -7.92
CA SER A 322 -11.62 3.02 -7.68
C SER A 322 -12.26 3.52 -8.98
N ALA A 323 -11.45 3.82 -10.01
CA ALA A 323 -11.93 4.31 -11.30
C ALA A 323 -12.69 3.26 -12.12
N ILE A 324 -12.59 1.99 -11.79
CA ILE A 324 -13.27 0.86 -12.43
C ILE A 324 -14.03 0.02 -11.40
N ASN A 325 -14.84 0.68 -10.57
CA ASN A 325 -15.74 0.10 -9.58
C ASN A 325 -15.07 -0.83 -8.55
N TYR A 326 -13.80 -0.57 -8.22
CA TYR A 326 -12.98 -1.42 -7.33
C TYR A 326 -12.79 -2.86 -7.85
N LEU A 327 -12.90 -3.08 -9.15
CA LEU A 327 -12.44 -4.31 -9.78
C LEU A 327 -10.94 -4.21 -10.11
N SER A 328 -10.29 -5.34 -10.37
CA SER A 328 -8.98 -5.33 -11.01
C SER A 328 -9.13 -5.13 -12.53
N PRO A 329 -8.09 -4.65 -13.23
CA PRO A 329 -8.15 -4.43 -14.68
C PRO A 329 -8.67 -5.63 -15.47
N ILE A 330 -8.18 -6.84 -15.19
CA ILE A 330 -8.62 -8.06 -15.86
C ILE A 330 -10.07 -8.42 -15.52
N HIS A 331 -10.49 -8.29 -14.24
CA HIS A 331 -11.86 -8.58 -13.88
C HIS A 331 -12.84 -7.55 -14.46
N PHE A 332 -12.43 -6.29 -14.56
CA PHE A 332 -13.23 -5.26 -15.23
C PHE A 332 -13.34 -5.52 -16.73
N GLU A 333 -12.22 -5.84 -17.42
CA GLU A 333 -12.23 -6.22 -18.83
C GLU A 333 -13.19 -7.37 -19.10
N LYS A 334 -13.16 -8.43 -18.27
CA LYS A 334 -14.09 -9.57 -18.38
C LYS A 334 -15.56 -9.20 -18.15
N SER A 335 -15.84 -8.17 -17.37
CA SER A 335 -17.23 -7.72 -17.12
C SER A 335 -17.82 -6.90 -18.27
N LEU A 336 -16.99 -6.51 -19.26
CA LEU A 336 -17.41 -5.77 -20.45
C LEU A 336 -17.64 -6.69 -21.66
N LEU A 337 -17.24 -7.95 -21.56
CA LEU A 337 -17.46 -9.00 -22.55
C LEU A 337 -18.77 -9.73 -22.27
#